data_d361ec1849a5ac2d764a7984ac059dda
#
_entry.id   d361ec1849a5ac2d764a7984ac059dda
#
_cell.length_a   1.000
_cell.length_b   1.000
_cell.length_c   1.000
_cell.angle_alpha   90.00
_cell.angle_beta   90.00
_cell.angle_gamma   90.00
#
_symmetry.space_group_name_H-M   'P 1'
#
loop_
_entity.id
_entity.type
_entity.pdbx_description
1 polymer ?
#
loop_
_entity_poly.entity_id
_entity_poly.type
_entity_poly.pdbx_seq_one_letter_code
_entity_poly.pdbx_strand_id
1 'polypeptide(L)'
;MTKTVRILGTHGVPAAYGGFETAAENIALFLVRRGWRVVVYCQAEGSGPTTEDTWRGIERVHIPVSLDGWKGTSRFDLISIRHACRHRDLCLTFGYNTAVFNLLQRLHGIPNVINMDGIEWSRARWGWAKQAILYVNERIGCYVGNHLIADHPEIEKYLLTRAPQRKITTLTYGADP
;
A
#
# COMPACT_ATOMS: atom_id res chain seq x y z
N MET A 1 -24.64 -5.32 -3.20
CA MET A 1 -23.72 -4.22 -2.89
C MET A 1 -22.44 -4.43 -3.68
N THR A 2 -21.97 -3.42 -4.41
CA THR A 2 -20.71 -3.48 -5.15
C THR A 2 -19.54 -3.52 -4.16
N LYS A 3 -18.65 -4.50 -4.32
CA LYS A 3 -17.43 -4.58 -3.50
C LYS A 3 -16.49 -3.43 -3.88
N THR A 4 -15.94 -2.74 -2.89
CA THR A 4 -14.99 -1.64 -3.11
C THR A 4 -13.63 -1.98 -2.51
N VAL A 5 -12.55 -1.65 -3.24
CA VAL A 5 -11.18 -1.69 -2.75
C VAL A 5 -10.50 -0.34 -2.95
N ARG A 6 -9.72 0.08 -1.94
CA ARG A 6 -8.87 1.27 -1.98
C ARG A 6 -7.41 0.86 -1.98
N ILE A 7 -6.66 1.25 -3.00
CA ILE A 7 -5.24 0.90 -3.18
C ILE A 7 -4.38 2.07 -2.75
N LEU A 8 -3.46 1.81 -1.81
CA LEU A 8 -2.58 2.79 -1.17
C LEU A 8 -1.11 2.31 -1.22
N GLY A 9 -0.18 3.20 -0.92
CA GLY A 9 1.25 2.87 -0.78
C GLY A 9 2.00 2.76 -2.10
N THR A 10 1.44 3.28 -3.19
CA THR A 10 2.08 3.41 -4.51
C THR A 10 2.03 4.87 -4.96
N HIS A 11 2.82 5.24 -5.96
CA HIS A 11 2.71 6.57 -6.56
C HIS A 11 1.44 6.75 -7.40
N GLY A 12 0.71 5.67 -7.67
CA GLY A 12 -0.57 5.66 -8.38
C GLY A 12 -0.56 4.96 -9.72
N VAL A 13 -1.61 5.16 -10.50
CA VAL A 13 -1.79 4.60 -11.84
C VAL A 13 -2.06 5.72 -12.86
N PRO A 14 -1.60 5.60 -14.14
CA PRO A 14 -0.87 4.47 -14.73
C PRO A 14 0.53 4.28 -14.12
N ALA A 15 1.01 3.03 -14.20
CA ALA A 15 2.33 2.68 -13.66
C ALA A 15 3.45 3.40 -14.41
N ALA A 16 4.24 4.19 -13.68
CA ALA A 16 5.34 4.97 -14.25
C ALA A 16 6.67 4.75 -13.52
N TYR A 17 6.66 4.14 -12.34
CA TYR A 17 7.82 4.13 -11.44
C TYR A 17 8.44 2.75 -11.19
N GLY A 18 7.67 1.73 -10.89
CA GLY A 18 8.25 0.47 -10.45
C GLY A 18 7.29 -0.69 -10.30
N GLY A 19 7.77 -1.76 -9.65
CA GLY A 19 7.02 -3.01 -9.51
C GLY A 19 5.71 -2.87 -8.75
N PHE A 20 5.64 -2.00 -7.75
CA PHE A 20 4.42 -1.77 -6.97
C PHE A 20 3.33 -1.09 -7.81
N GLU A 21 3.68 -0.10 -8.60
CA GLU A 21 2.76 0.58 -9.50
C GLU A 21 2.22 -0.38 -10.56
N THR A 22 3.10 -1.20 -11.14
CA THR A 22 2.70 -2.23 -12.13
C THR A 22 1.78 -3.26 -11.49
N ALA A 23 2.09 -3.75 -10.30
CA ALA A 23 1.23 -4.68 -9.59
C ALA A 23 -0.11 -4.06 -9.21
N ALA A 24 -0.11 -2.82 -8.71
CA ALA A 24 -1.32 -2.08 -8.36
C ALA A 24 -2.22 -1.85 -9.58
N GLU A 25 -1.65 -1.48 -10.73
CA GLU A 25 -2.38 -1.29 -11.98
C GLU A 25 -3.02 -2.61 -12.44
N ASN A 26 -2.26 -3.68 -12.50
CA ASN A 26 -2.75 -4.99 -12.92
C ASN A 26 -3.87 -5.51 -12.02
N ILE A 27 -3.69 -5.40 -10.70
CA ILE A 27 -4.72 -5.77 -9.72
C ILE A 27 -5.96 -4.89 -9.87
N ALA A 28 -5.79 -3.58 -10.01
CA ALA A 28 -6.89 -2.63 -10.18
C ALA A 28 -7.71 -2.95 -11.43
N LEU A 29 -7.06 -3.13 -12.57
CA LEU A 29 -7.73 -3.48 -13.85
C LEU A 29 -8.40 -4.85 -13.78
N PHE A 30 -7.78 -5.83 -13.12
CA PHE A 30 -8.38 -7.15 -12.91
C PHE A 30 -9.66 -7.05 -12.08
N LEU A 31 -9.65 -6.28 -10.98
CA LEU A 31 -10.80 -6.12 -10.10
C LEU A 31 -11.93 -5.32 -10.78
N VAL A 32 -11.61 -4.28 -11.57
CA VAL A 32 -12.60 -3.56 -12.38
C VAL A 32 -13.31 -4.52 -13.35
N ARG A 33 -12.56 -5.37 -14.06
CA ARG A 33 -13.15 -6.40 -14.93
C ARG A 33 -14.05 -7.40 -14.20
N ARG A 34 -13.85 -7.56 -12.89
CA ARG A 34 -14.67 -8.39 -11.99
C ARG A 34 -15.85 -7.65 -11.36
N GLY A 35 -16.10 -6.41 -11.77
CA GLY A 35 -17.21 -5.60 -11.27
C GLY A 35 -16.99 -4.98 -9.90
N TRP A 36 -15.74 -4.87 -9.43
CA TRP A 36 -15.41 -4.12 -8.22
C TRP A 36 -15.30 -2.63 -8.54
N ARG A 37 -15.69 -1.81 -7.59
CA ARG A 37 -15.30 -0.40 -7.55
C ARG A 37 -13.86 -0.32 -7.02
N VAL A 38 -12.98 0.28 -7.80
CA VAL A 38 -11.57 0.38 -7.45
C VAL A 38 -11.17 1.84 -7.36
N VAL A 39 -10.60 2.22 -6.22
CA VAL A 39 -10.09 3.57 -5.96
C VAL A 39 -8.59 3.48 -5.74
N VAL A 40 -7.80 4.23 -6.50
CA VAL A 40 -6.33 4.29 -6.36
C VAL A 40 -5.90 5.68 -5.95
N TYR A 41 -5.08 5.77 -4.91
CA TYR A 41 -4.47 7.03 -4.49
C TYR A 41 -3.23 7.31 -5.32
N CYS A 42 -3.19 8.50 -5.93
CA CYS A 42 -2.12 8.93 -6.83
C CYS A 42 -1.43 10.16 -6.26
N GLN A 43 -0.12 10.10 -6.14
CA GLN A 43 0.67 11.25 -5.74
C GLN A 43 0.79 12.22 -6.93
N ALA A 44 0.49 13.48 -6.69
CA ALA A 44 0.67 14.57 -7.66
C ALA A 44 1.71 15.55 -7.13
N GLU A 45 2.44 16.19 -8.02
CA GLU A 45 3.38 17.25 -7.67
C GLU A 45 2.64 18.56 -7.33
N GLY A 46 3.24 19.36 -6.44
CA GLY A 46 2.74 20.68 -6.11
C GLY A 46 1.92 20.74 -4.83
N SER A 47 1.07 21.77 -4.76
CA SER A 47 0.18 22.05 -3.63
C SER A 47 -1.21 22.41 -4.14
N GLY A 48 -2.25 22.09 -3.36
CA GLY A 48 -3.62 22.36 -3.74
C GLY A 48 -4.59 21.37 -3.11
N PRO A 49 -5.86 21.42 -3.48
CA PRO A 49 -6.85 20.46 -3.04
C PRO A 49 -6.63 19.09 -3.67
N THR A 50 -7.10 18.07 -2.99
CA THR A 50 -7.23 16.74 -3.58
C THR A 50 -8.26 16.79 -4.71
N THR A 51 -7.94 16.18 -5.84
CA THR A 51 -8.82 16.08 -7.01
C THR A 51 -9.09 14.60 -7.34
N GLU A 52 -10.18 14.36 -8.05
CA GLU A 52 -10.59 13.03 -8.44
C GLU A 52 -10.86 12.96 -9.94
N ASP A 53 -10.51 11.86 -10.54
CA ASP A 53 -10.85 11.52 -11.92
C ASP A 53 -11.06 10.02 -12.11
N THR A 54 -11.31 9.60 -13.32
CA THR A 54 -11.46 8.17 -13.67
C THR A 54 -10.56 7.82 -14.85
N TRP A 55 -9.80 6.74 -14.68
CA TRP A 55 -8.94 6.19 -15.72
C TRP A 55 -9.20 4.68 -15.89
N ARG A 56 -9.63 4.26 -17.08
CA ARG A 56 -9.93 2.85 -17.43
C ARG A 56 -10.87 2.15 -16.43
N GLY A 57 -11.85 2.89 -15.88
CA GLY A 57 -12.78 2.38 -14.89
C GLY A 57 -12.26 2.35 -13.45
N ILE A 58 -11.04 2.84 -13.21
CA ILE A 58 -10.44 3.04 -11.90
C ILE A 58 -10.68 4.49 -11.48
N GLU A 59 -11.25 4.71 -10.31
CA GLU A 59 -11.32 6.03 -9.69
C GLU A 59 -9.95 6.40 -9.12
N ARG A 60 -9.41 7.56 -9.46
CA ARG A 60 -8.14 8.04 -8.95
C ARG A 60 -8.34 9.23 -8.04
N VAL A 61 -7.68 9.20 -6.89
CA VAL A 61 -7.67 10.30 -5.92
C VAL A 61 -6.26 10.92 -5.95
N HIS A 62 -6.13 12.07 -6.58
CA HIS A 62 -4.85 12.78 -6.72
C HIS A 62 -4.60 13.65 -5.51
N ILE A 63 -3.50 13.39 -4.81
CA ILE A 63 -3.08 14.12 -3.62
C ILE A 63 -1.81 14.91 -3.94
N PRO A 64 -1.89 16.24 -4.01
CA PRO A 64 -0.73 17.09 -4.27
C PRO A 64 0.21 17.08 -3.06
N VAL A 65 1.51 16.87 -3.33
CA VAL A 65 2.57 16.94 -2.33
C VAL A 65 3.75 17.72 -2.89
N SER A 66 4.10 18.80 -2.21
CA SER A 66 5.21 19.69 -2.58
C SER A 66 6.55 19.30 -1.93
N LEU A 67 6.57 18.25 -1.12
CA LEU A 67 7.76 17.75 -0.43
C LEU A 67 8.39 16.60 -1.22
N ASP A 68 9.71 16.60 -1.30
CA ASP A 68 10.47 15.56 -1.99
C ASP A 68 10.90 14.41 -1.08
N GLY A 69 11.25 13.30 -1.69
CA GLY A 69 11.81 12.14 -1.05
C GLY A 69 10.88 11.54 0.02
N TRP A 70 11.49 10.99 1.08
CA TRP A 70 10.76 10.27 2.12
C TRP A 70 9.72 11.12 2.87
N LYS A 71 9.93 12.44 2.98
CA LYS A 71 8.97 13.37 3.60
C LYS A 71 7.72 13.52 2.74
N GLY A 72 7.89 13.60 1.43
CA GLY A 72 6.79 13.64 0.47
C GLY A 72 5.99 12.36 0.51
N THR A 73 6.64 11.21 0.43
CA THR A 73 5.99 9.89 0.53
C THR A 73 5.22 9.76 1.85
N SER A 74 5.84 10.10 2.98
CA SER A 74 5.16 10.00 4.29
C SER A 74 3.95 10.90 4.39
N ARG A 75 4.02 12.13 3.85
CA ARG A 75 2.88 13.06 3.82
C ARG A 75 1.76 12.53 2.92
N PHE A 76 2.10 12.03 1.74
CA PHE A 76 1.16 11.42 0.82
C PHE A 76 0.43 10.24 1.47
N ASP A 77 1.17 9.31 2.06
CA ASP A 77 0.61 8.12 2.71
C ASP A 77 -0.32 8.50 3.87
N LEU A 78 0.08 9.46 4.70
CA LEU A 78 -0.77 9.92 5.80
C LEU A 78 -2.09 10.52 5.30
N ILE A 79 -2.06 11.36 4.26
CA ILE A 79 -3.26 11.99 3.69
C ILE A 79 -4.14 10.91 3.04
N SER A 80 -3.56 10.00 2.27
CA SER A 80 -4.24 8.88 1.61
C SER A 80 -4.97 7.99 2.63
N ILE A 81 -4.28 7.59 3.69
CA ILE A 81 -4.85 6.76 4.75
C ILE A 81 -5.97 7.51 5.50
N ARG A 82 -5.78 8.78 5.84
CA ARG A 82 -6.84 9.58 6.48
C ARG A 82 -8.07 9.74 5.58
N HIS A 83 -7.86 9.90 4.28
CA HIS A 83 -8.96 9.95 3.31
C HIS A 83 -9.67 8.58 3.24
N ALA A 84 -8.91 7.49 3.13
CA ALA A 84 -9.46 6.13 3.10
C ALA A 84 -10.27 5.80 4.36
N CYS A 85 -9.86 6.29 5.53
CA CYS A 85 -10.56 6.07 6.81
C CYS A 85 -11.95 6.74 6.89
N ARG A 86 -12.30 7.64 5.97
CA ARG A 86 -13.65 8.20 5.88
C ARG A 86 -14.65 7.22 5.27
N HIS A 87 -14.14 6.14 4.69
CA HIS A 87 -14.91 5.09 4.04
C HIS A 87 -14.66 3.77 4.75
N ARG A 88 -15.64 2.85 4.72
CA ARG A 88 -15.50 1.52 5.34
C ARG A 88 -15.16 0.44 4.31
N ASP A 89 -14.36 0.80 3.33
CA ASP A 89 -13.96 -0.09 2.24
C ASP A 89 -12.74 -0.90 2.62
N LEU A 90 -12.54 -2.04 1.95
CA LEU A 90 -11.30 -2.81 2.02
C LEU A 90 -10.15 -1.95 1.51
N CYS A 91 -9.06 -1.90 2.26
CA CYS A 91 -7.80 -1.28 1.82
C CYS A 91 -6.79 -2.35 1.40
N LEU A 92 -6.08 -2.09 0.32
CA LEU A 92 -4.88 -2.82 -0.10
C LEU A 92 -3.71 -1.85 -0.08
N THR A 93 -2.78 -2.05 0.84
CA THR A 93 -1.61 -1.16 1.02
C THR A 93 -0.36 -1.87 0.52
N PHE A 94 0.39 -1.22 -0.35
CA PHE A 94 1.69 -1.68 -0.84
C PHE A 94 2.82 -1.12 0.02
N GLY A 95 3.66 -2.03 0.52
CA GLY A 95 4.77 -1.69 1.40
C GLY A 95 4.36 -1.38 2.84
N TYR A 96 5.36 -1.39 3.71
CA TYR A 96 5.18 -1.15 5.15
C TYR A 96 5.98 0.05 5.68
N ASN A 97 6.68 0.78 4.81
CA ASN A 97 7.62 1.83 5.22
C ASN A 97 6.99 2.92 6.09
N THR A 98 5.70 3.13 5.95
CA THR A 98 4.89 4.11 6.69
C THR A 98 3.75 3.44 7.47
N ALA A 99 3.88 2.16 7.82
CA ALA A 99 2.84 1.37 8.44
C ALA A 99 2.33 1.93 9.79
N VAL A 100 3.10 2.80 10.43
CA VAL A 100 2.63 3.54 11.61
C VAL A 100 1.33 4.30 11.33
N PHE A 101 1.12 4.80 10.12
CA PHE A 101 -0.12 5.50 9.76
C PHE A 101 -1.30 4.53 9.57
N ASN A 102 -1.03 3.27 9.25
CA ASN A 102 -2.07 2.25 9.13
C ASN A 102 -2.72 1.89 10.48
N LEU A 103 -2.12 2.33 11.61
CA LEU A 103 -2.78 2.31 12.91
C LEU A 103 -4.12 3.05 12.90
N LEU A 104 -4.25 4.11 12.10
CA LEU A 104 -5.52 4.83 11.93
C LEU A 104 -6.60 3.92 11.35
N GLN A 105 -6.26 3.12 10.33
CA GLN A 105 -7.21 2.15 9.74
C GLN A 105 -7.67 1.14 10.79
N ARG A 106 -6.74 0.61 11.59
CA ARG A 106 -7.09 -0.32 12.66
C ARG A 106 -7.99 0.31 13.72
N LEU A 107 -7.71 1.54 14.13
CA LEU A 107 -8.54 2.27 15.11
C LEU A 107 -9.96 2.55 14.58
N HIS A 108 -10.10 2.75 13.27
CA HIS A 108 -11.41 2.96 12.63
C HIS A 108 -12.09 1.65 12.19
N GLY A 109 -11.49 0.49 12.46
CA GLY A 109 -12.02 -0.81 12.06
C GLY A 109 -12.05 -1.05 10.55
N ILE A 110 -11.16 -0.37 9.80
CA ILE A 110 -11.04 -0.51 8.34
C ILE A 110 -10.23 -1.77 8.03
N PRO A 111 -10.75 -2.73 7.26
CA PRO A 111 -10.00 -3.91 6.87
C PRO A 111 -8.86 -3.52 5.92
N ASN A 112 -7.64 -3.96 6.25
CA ASN A 112 -6.45 -3.67 5.46
C ASN A 112 -5.66 -4.94 5.15
N VAL A 113 -5.41 -5.19 3.87
CA VAL A 113 -4.46 -6.17 3.36
C VAL A 113 -3.18 -5.43 3.05
N ILE A 114 -2.05 -5.88 3.60
CA ILE A 114 -0.75 -5.25 3.36
C ILE A 114 0.11 -6.18 2.52
N ASN A 115 0.55 -5.69 1.37
CA ASN A 115 1.61 -6.34 0.61
C ASN A 115 2.94 -5.98 1.29
N MET A 116 3.54 -6.98 1.92
CA MET A 116 4.82 -6.84 2.63
C MET A 116 5.95 -6.97 1.60
N ASP A 117 6.59 -5.85 1.30
CA ASP A 117 7.81 -5.83 0.50
C ASP A 117 8.92 -6.68 1.14
N GLY A 118 10.06 -6.77 0.48
CA GLY A 118 11.24 -7.43 1.03
C GLY A 118 11.68 -6.87 2.39
N ILE A 119 12.70 -7.45 2.98
CA ILE A 119 13.22 -7.04 4.29
C ILE A 119 14.02 -5.73 4.13
N GLU A 120 13.29 -4.62 3.95
CA GLU A 120 13.89 -3.30 3.65
C GLU A 120 14.84 -2.81 4.74
N TRP A 121 14.51 -3.07 6.01
CA TRP A 121 15.33 -2.62 7.12
C TRP A 121 16.72 -3.29 7.16
N SER A 122 16.88 -4.48 6.57
CA SER A 122 18.16 -5.20 6.55
C SER A 122 19.12 -4.74 5.44
N ARG A 123 18.67 -3.85 4.55
CA ARG A 123 19.49 -3.39 3.43
C ARG A 123 20.62 -2.48 3.91
N ALA A 124 21.86 -2.82 3.56
CA ALA A 124 23.08 -2.11 3.96
C ALA A 124 23.14 -0.63 3.51
N ARG A 125 22.33 -0.25 2.51
CA ARG A 125 22.24 1.14 2.03
C ARG A 125 21.66 2.11 3.05
N TRP A 126 21.00 1.62 4.11
CA TRP A 126 20.38 2.45 5.11
C TRP A 126 21.25 2.58 6.36
N GLY A 127 21.38 3.79 6.87
CA GLY A 127 21.99 4.02 8.19
C GLY A 127 21.10 3.43 9.31
N TRP A 128 21.71 3.14 10.46
CA TRP A 128 21.08 2.45 11.60
C TRP A 128 19.74 3.05 12.07
N ALA A 129 19.63 4.39 12.07
CA ALA A 129 18.39 5.05 12.48
C ALA A 129 17.23 4.75 11.53
N LYS A 130 17.49 4.76 10.20
CA LYS A 130 16.48 4.39 9.20
C LYS A 130 16.14 2.91 9.26
N GLN A 131 17.12 2.05 9.47
CA GLN A 131 16.88 0.61 9.67
C GLN A 131 15.96 0.37 10.88
N ALA A 132 16.19 1.06 12.01
CA ALA A 132 15.34 0.96 13.19
C ALA A 132 13.90 1.41 12.90
N ILE A 133 13.72 2.53 12.21
CA ILE A 133 12.39 3.03 11.81
C ILE A 133 11.68 2.01 10.90
N LEU A 134 12.36 1.49 9.90
CA LEU A 134 11.80 0.50 8.97
C LEU A 134 11.46 -0.82 9.70
N TYR A 135 12.31 -1.27 10.62
CA TYR A 135 12.04 -2.44 11.45
C TYR A 135 10.77 -2.27 12.30
N VAL A 136 10.62 -1.11 12.95
CA VAL A 136 9.43 -0.81 13.74
C VAL A 136 8.18 -0.77 12.84
N ASN A 137 8.26 -0.12 11.68
CA ASN A 137 7.14 -0.09 10.73
C ASN A 137 6.78 -1.48 10.20
N GLU A 138 7.75 -2.36 9.94
CA GLU A 138 7.48 -3.76 9.59
C GLU A 138 6.66 -4.46 10.68
N ARG A 139 7.09 -4.32 11.94
CA ARG A 139 6.37 -4.92 13.09
C ARG A 139 4.96 -4.37 13.21
N ILE A 140 4.80 -3.06 13.03
CA ILE A 140 3.48 -2.42 13.02
C ILE A 140 2.65 -2.95 11.85
N GLY A 141 3.20 -3.03 10.63
CA GLY A 141 2.52 -3.58 9.46
C GLY A 141 2.00 -4.99 9.70
N CYS A 142 2.85 -5.86 10.26
CA CYS A 142 2.46 -7.21 10.63
C CYS A 142 1.32 -7.24 11.67
N TYR A 143 1.28 -6.28 12.58
CA TYR A 143 0.23 -6.17 13.60
C TYR A 143 -1.08 -5.60 13.03
N VAL A 144 -1.03 -4.49 12.30
CA VAL A 144 -2.23 -3.74 11.87
C VAL A 144 -2.91 -4.36 10.66
N GLY A 145 -2.16 -4.97 9.74
CA GLY A 145 -2.75 -5.66 8.58
C GLY A 145 -3.68 -6.78 9.03
N ASN A 146 -4.89 -6.83 8.50
CA ASN A 146 -5.79 -7.97 8.71
C ASN A 146 -5.28 -9.21 7.96
N HIS A 147 -4.64 -8.99 6.82
CA HIS A 147 -3.97 -10.02 6.03
C HIS A 147 -2.68 -9.48 5.43
N LEU A 148 -1.70 -10.35 5.24
CA LEU A 148 -0.38 -10.01 4.71
C LEU A 148 -0.14 -10.78 3.42
N ILE A 149 0.36 -10.09 2.41
CA ILE A 149 0.79 -10.69 1.16
C ILE A 149 2.33 -10.72 1.15
N ALA A 150 2.89 -11.90 0.96
CA ALA A 150 4.29 -12.09 0.62
C ALA A 150 4.43 -12.21 -0.89
N ASP A 151 5.36 -11.49 -1.50
CA ASP A 151 5.63 -11.55 -2.94
C ASP A 151 6.60 -12.67 -3.34
N HIS A 152 7.23 -13.29 -2.35
CA HIS A 152 8.18 -14.39 -2.53
C HIS A 152 8.09 -15.42 -1.40
N PRO A 153 8.31 -16.72 -1.65
CA PRO A 153 8.29 -17.76 -0.61
C PRO A 153 9.26 -17.51 0.56
N GLU A 154 10.42 -16.89 0.30
CA GLU A 154 11.37 -16.55 1.38
C GLU A 154 10.83 -15.43 2.27
N ILE A 155 10.05 -14.50 1.72
CA ILE A 155 9.36 -13.47 2.51
C ILE A 155 8.24 -14.10 3.34
N GLU A 156 7.51 -15.09 2.80
CA GLU A 156 6.54 -15.87 3.57
C GLU A 156 7.20 -16.52 4.79
N LYS A 157 8.31 -17.25 4.57
CA LYS A 157 9.06 -17.90 5.67
C LYS A 157 9.47 -16.88 6.75
N TYR A 158 9.93 -15.72 6.33
CA TYR A 158 10.29 -14.65 7.23
C TYR A 158 9.07 -14.13 8.00
N LEU A 159 7.96 -13.85 7.32
CA LEU A 159 6.73 -13.33 7.93
C LEU A 159 6.10 -14.33 8.93
N LEU A 160 6.30 -15.63 8.75
CA LEU A 160 5.91 -16.65 9.73
C LEU A 160 6.57 -16.47 11.10
N THR A 161 7.70 -15.79 11.17
CA THR A 161 8.33 -15.40 12.45
C THR A 161 7.66 -14.16 13.09
N ARG A 162 6.74 -13.50 12.39
CA ARG A 162 6.09 -12.23 12.76
C ARG A 162 4.58 -12.34 12.96
N ALA A 163 3.93 -13.21 12.20
CA ALA A 163 2.48 -13.37 12.17
C ALA A 163 2.08 -14.84 11.97
N PRO A 164 0.89 -15.25 12.40
CA PRO A 164 0.43 -16.62 12.20
C PRO A 164 0.14 -16.92 10.72
N GLN A 165 0.37 -18.17 10.29
CA GLN A 165 0.17 -18.66 8.91
C GLN A 165 -1.18 -18.25 8.30
N ARG A 166 -2.28 -18.34 9.07
CA ARG A 166 -3.63 -17.98 8.59
C ARG A 166 -3.76 -16.52 8.13
N LYS A 167 -2.80 -15.68 8.48
CA LYS A 167 -2.77 -14.24 8.14
C LYS A 167 -1.89 -13.95 6.92
N ILE A 168 -1.21 -14.94 6.36
CA ILE A 168 -0.21 -14.76 5.31
C ILE A 168 -0.64 -15.53 4.07
N THR A 169 -0.49 -14.91 2.90
CA THR A 169 -0.64 -15.56 1.58
C THR A 169 0.51 -15.13 0.70
N THR A 170 1.11 -16.08 -0.01
CA THR A 170 2.13 -15.79 -1.01
C THR A 170 1.47 -15.56 -2.36
N LEU A 171 1.72 -14.38 -2.94
CA LEU A 171 1.34 -14.01 -4.30
C LEU A 171 2.59 -13.53 -5.03
N THR A 172 3.22 -14.41 -5.77
CA THR A 172 4.40 -14.06 -6.57
C THR A 172 4.00 -13.16 -7.74
N TYR A 173 4.75 -12.10 -7.97
CA TYR A 173 4.59 -11.31 -9.18
C TYR A 173 4.99 -12.15 -10.39
N GLY A 174 4.04 -12.38 -11.29
CA GLY A 174 4.32 -12.97 -12.61
C GLY A 174 4.94 -11.93 -13.53
N ALA A 175 5.84 -12.35 -14.40
CA ALA A 175 6.11 -11.60 -15.61
C ALA A 175 5.05 -12.00 -16.65
N ASP A 176 4.50 -11.03 -17.38
CA ASP A 176 3.70 -11.35 -18.55
C ASP A 176 4.61 -12.08 -19.58
N PRO A 177 4.13 -13.16 -20.21
CA PRO A 177 4.90 -13.90 -21.20
C PRO A 177 5.21 -13.07 -22.44
#